data_770e1d9f12a39ca7452034ce99db2bd1
#
_entry.id   770e1d9f12a39ca7452034ce99db2bd1
#
_cell.length_a   1.000
_cell.length_b   1.000
_cell.length_c   1.000
_cell.angle_alpha   90.00
_cell.angle_beta   90.00
_cell.angle_gamma   90.00
#
_symmetry.space_group_name_H-M   'P 1'
#
loop_
_entity.id
_entity.type
_entity.pdbx_description
1 polymer ?
#
loop_
_entity_poly.entity_id
_entity_poly.type
_entity_poly.pdbx_seq_one_letter_code
_entity_poly.pdbx_strand_id
1 'polypeptide(L)'
;MTNSDPASSAPAGYRFPREVIAVAVRWYLRYGLSYRDVEELLAERGIEVDHVTIYRWVQTFTAEFIDSARSARHAPGDKWFVDETYVKVAGQWIYLYRAVDQHGQVIDVMVCERRDGAAARAFFARALTHGASPVEVTTDRAPIYPRVIDEVAPTARHVLEQYANNRVEADHDRLKARLPPMRGLKTITSLRTVAAGHAFVQNLRRGHYETTSKWISSTACESPSTTSRVVSDLTGTRRPAGRAAAWSINATAPFMEF
;
A
#
# COMPACT_ATOMS: atom_id res chain seq x y z
N MET A 1 -22.53 -4.86 -38.32
CA MET A 1 -22.82 -4.66 -36.89
C MET A 1 -21.58 -5.04 -36.13
N THR A 2 -20.74 -4.09 -35.84
CA THR A 2 -19.46 -4.29 -35.12
C THR A 2 -19.75 -4.23 -33.63
N ASN A 3 -19.66 -5.38 -32.98
CA ASN A 3 -19.71 -5.50 -31.53
C ASN A 3 -18.41 -4.91 -30.94
N SER A 4 -18.44 -3.65 -30.53
CA SER A 4 -17.38 -3.05 -29.74
C SER A 4 -17.54 -3.51 -28.30
N ASP A 5 -16.61 -4.33 -27.84
CA ASP A 5 -16.51 -4.84 -26.47
C ASP A 5 -16.21 -3.66 -25.50
N PRO A 6 -17.08 -3.37 -24.49
CA PRO A 6 -16.93 -2.17 -23.64
C PRO A 6 -15.90 -2.32 -22.52
N ALA A 7 -15.04 -3.34 -22.55
CA ALA A 7 -14.26 -3.78 -21.37
C ALA A 7 -12.80 -3.32 -21.32
N SER A 8 -12.33 -2.42 -22.18
CA SER A 8 -10.92 -2.04 -22.20
C SER A 8 -10.69 -0.58 -22.62
N SER A 9 -11.29 0.37 -21.90
CA SER A 9 -10.92 1.77 -22.12
C SER A 9 -9.74 2.16 -21.22
N ALA A 10 -8.65 2.62 -21.84
CA ALA A 10 -7.57 3.27 -21.12
C ALA A 10 -8.11 4.48 -20.34
N PRO A 11 -7.55 4.83 -19.16
CA PRO A 11 -7.86 6.09 -18.49
C PRO A 11 -7.64 7.26 -19.45
N ALA A 12 -8.40 8.34 -19.31
CA ALA A 12 -8.25 9.51 -20.16
C ALA A 12 -6.79 10.00 -20.16
N GLY A 13 -6.17 10.11 -21.33
CA GLY A 13 -4.76 10.51 -21.50
C GLY A 13 -3.73 9.38 -21.36
N TYR A 14 -4.14 8.13 -21.13
CA TYR A 14 -3.23 6.99 -21.04
C TYR A 14 -3.44 6.02 -22.20
N ARG A 15 -2.31 5.50 -22.74
CA ARG A 15 -2.30 4.54 -23.87
C ARG A 15 -2.74 3.12 -23.44
N PHE A 16 -2.54 2.77 -22.17
CA PHE A 16 -2.73 1.40 -21.67
C PHE A 16 -4.01 1.25 -20.87
N PRO A 17 -4.67 0.08 -20.94
CA PRO A 17 -5.84 -0.23 -20.10
C PRO A 17 -5.55 -0.11 -18.60
N ARG A 18 -6.59 0.22 -17.82
CA ARG A 18 -6.49 0.37 -16.36
C ARG A 18 -5.98 -0.90 -15.69
N GLU A 19 -6.37 -2.06 -16.19
CA GLU A 19 -5.98 -3.37 -15.67
C GLU A 19 -4.47 -3.60 -15.80
N VAL A 20 -3.88 -3.23 -16.91
CA VAL A 20 -2.42 -3.32 -17.14
C VAL A 20 -1.68 -2.41 -16.16
N ILE A 21 -2.15 -1.18 -16.00
CA ILE A 21 -1.57 -0.22 -15.06
C ILE A 21 -1.69 -0.74 -13.63
N ALA A 22 -2.86 -1.23 -13.23
CA ALA A 22 -3.11 -1.76 -11.90
C ALA A 22 -2.23 -2.98 -11.58
N VAL A 23 -2.08 -3.90 -12.52
CA VAL A 23 -1.20 -5.07 -12.39
C VAL A 23 0.25 -4.65 -12.23
N ALA A 24 0.75 -3.75 -13.07
CA ALA A 24 2.12 -3.24 -13.00
C ALA A 24 2.42 -2.56 -11.65
N VAL A 25 1.54 -1.64 -11.21
CA VAL A 25 1.66 -0.94 -9.93
C VAL A 25 1.61 -1.93 -8.77
N ARG A 26 0.67 -2.89 -8.80
CA ARG A 26 0.57 -3.94 -7.79
C ARG A 26 1.84 -4.79 -7.72
N TRP A 27 2.37 -5.25 -8.85
CA TRP A 27 3.58 -6.06 -8.87
C TRP A 27 4.74 -5.30 -8.23
N TYR A 28 4.93 -4.05 -8.64
CA TYR A 28 5.95 -3.21 -8.05
C TYR A 28 5.77 -2.98 -6.55
N LEU A 29 4.56 -2.71 -6.08
CA LEU A 29 4.27 -2.48 -4.65
C LEU A 29 4.26 -3.77 -3.83
N ARG A 30 3.96 -4.91 -4.42
CA ARG A 30 3.83 -6.19 -3.73
C ARG A 30 5.13 -6.95 -3.63
N TYR A 31 5.87 -7.02 -4.72
CA TYR A 31 7.07 -7.81 -4.84
C TYR A 31 8.31 -6.90 -4.85
N GLY A 32 9.46 -7.43 -4.43
CA GLY A 32 10.72 -6.70 -4.46
C GLY A 32 11.30 -6.56 -5.87
N LEU A 33 10.54 -5.96 -6.79
CA LEU A 33 10.90 -5.80 -8.19
C LEU A 33 11.42 -4.39 -8.46
N SER A 34 12.38 -4.27 -9.38
CA SER A 34 12.71 -3.00 -9.99
C SER A 34 11.69 -2.63 -11.07
N TYR A 35 11.69 -1.39 -11.53
CA TYR A 35 10.84 -0.99 -12.67
C TYR A 35 11.19 -1.75 -13.96
N ARG A 36 12.46 -2.15 -14.12
CA ARG A 36 12.91 -2.94 -15.26
C ARG A 36 12.43 -4.38 -15.22
N ASP A 37 12.39 -4.98 -14.01
CA ASP A 37 11.83 -6.33 -13.84
C ASP A 37 10.33 -6.33 -14.19
N VAL A 38 9.60 -5.26 -13.84
CA VAL A 38 8.19 -5.12 -14.22
C VAL A 38 8.01 -4.90 -15.73
N GLU A 39 8.91 -4.13 -16.36
CA GLU A 39 8.98 -3.97 -17.82
C GLU A 39 9.14 -5.33 -18.51
N GLU A 40 10.12 -6.14 -18.06
CA GLU A 40 10.39 -7.48 -18.59
C GLU A 40 9.18 -8.40 -18.43
N LEU A 41 8.59 -8.45 -17.22
CA LEU A 41 7.39 -9.26 -16.95
C LEU A 41 6.16 -8.86 -17.80
N LEU A 42 6.04 -7.60 -18.18
CA LEU A 42 4.98 -7.14 -19.09
C LEU A 42 5.31 -7.50 -20.53
N ALA A 43 6.57 -7.37 -20.96
CA ALA A 43 7.03 -7.74 -22.29
C ALA A 43 6.81 -9.24 -22.56
N GLU A 44 7.08 -10.13 -21.60
CA GLU A 44 6.76 -11.57 -21.70
C GLU A 44 5.28 -11.86 -21.97
N ARG A 45 4.39 -10.89 -21.68
CA ARG A 45 2.94 -10.97 -21.91
C ARG A 45 2.49 -10.19 -23.14
N GLY A 46 3.44 -9.77 -23.98
CA GLY A 46 3.17 -9.00 -25.19
C GLY A 46 2.78 -7.54 -24.92
N ILE A 47 3.09 -7.00 -23.74
CA ILE A 47 2.79 -5.62 -23.38
C ILE A 47 4.11 -4.83 -23.36
N GLU A 48 4.35 -4.06 -24.41
CA GLU A 48 5.54 -3.23 -24.55
C GLU A 48 5.33 -1.87 -23.87
N VAL A 49 6.00 -1.67 -22.74
CA VAL A 49 6.00 -0.43 -21.95
C VAL A 49 7.36 -0.23 -21.30
N ASP A 50 7.90 0.97 -21.35
CA ASP A 50 9.20 1.29 -20.76
C ASP A 50 9.10 1.51 -19.23
N HIS A 51 10.21 1.25 -18.52
CA HIS A 51 10.31 1.36 -17.07
C HIS A 51 10.07 2.79 -16.53
N VAL A 52 10.26 3.84 -17.34
CA VAL A 52 9.99 5.23 -16.96
C VAL A 52 8.47 5.45 -16.91
N THR A 53 7.74 4.87 -17.85
CA THR A 53 6.27 4.88 -17.84
C THR A 53 5.73 4.14 -16.63
N ILE A 54 6.28 2.96 -16.29
CA ILE A 54 5.91 2.21 -15.08
C ILE A 54 6.21 3.03 -13.82
N TYR A 55 7.36 3.70 -13.75
CA TYR A 55 7.68 4.64 -12.66
C TYR A 55 6.59 5.72 -12.52
N ARG A 56 6.19 6.37 -13.63
CA ARG A 56 5.11 7.37 -13.60
C ARG A 56 3.79 6.80 -13.14
N TRP A 57 3.44 5.59 -13.57
CA TRP A 57 2.24 4.90 -13.10
C TRP A 57 2.26 4.67 -11.60
N VAL A 58 3.36 4.19 -11.06
CA VAL A 58 3.50 3.98 -9.60
C VAL A 58 3.35 5.30 -8.86
N GLN A 59 3.97 6.38 -9.32
CA GLN A 59 3.87 7.69 -8.65
C GLN A 59 2.43 8.24 -8.68
N THR A 60 1.72 8.08 -9.77
CA THR A 60 0.36 8.64 -9.96
C THR A 60 -0.71 7.73 -9.34
N PHE A 61 -0.75 6.47 -9.78
CA PHE A 61 -1.89 5.59 -9.47
C PHE A 61 -1.86 4.99 -8.07
N THR A 62 -0.71 4.98 -7.36
CA THR A 62 -0.68 4.49 -5.98
C THR A 62 -1.61 5.31 -5.09
N ALA A 63 -1.59 6.65 -5.19
CA ALA A 63 -2.47 7.52 -4.43
C ALA A 63 -3.95 7.31 -4.82
N GLU A 64 -4.23 7.22 -6.13
CA GLU A 64 -5.59 6.99 -6.62
C GLU A 64 -6.17 5.66 -6.12
N PHE A 65 -5.37 4.58 -6.08
CA PHE A 65 -5.82 3.28 -5.56
C PHE A 65 -6.11 3.35 -4.06
N ILE A 66 -5.27 4.03 -3.28
CA ILE A 66 -5.49 4.22 -1.85
C ILE A 66 -6.77 5.02 -1.61
N ASP A 67 -6.96 6.10 -2.35
CA ASP A 67 -8.13 6.98 -2.18
C ASP A 67 -9.43 6.29 -2.60
N SER A 68 -9.42 5.57 -3.73
CA SER A 68 -10.58 4.82 -4.19
C SER A 68 -10.98 3.68 -3.25
N ALA A 69 -10.04 3.08 -2.54
CA ALA A 69 -10.30 2.02 -1.56
C ALA A 69 -10.63 2.54 -0.15
N ARG A 70 -10.52 3.85 0.09
CA ARG A 70 -10.62 4.44 1.43
C ARG A 70 -11.95 4.11 2.13
N SER A 71 -13.07 4.18 1.41
CA SER A 71 -14.40 3.92 1.97
C SER A 71 -14.64 2.46 2.34
N ALA A 72 -13.89 1.53 1.74
CA ALA A 72 -13.96 0.10 2.02
C ALA A 72 -13.01 -0.36 3.13
N ARG A 73 -12.18 0.56 3.65
CA ARG A 73 -11.20 0.24 4.69
C ARG A 73 -11.89 0.06 6.04
N HIS A 74 -11.54 -1.01 6.76
CA HIS A 74 -12.02 -1.21 8.13
C HIS A 74 -11.49 -0.11 9.05
N ALA A 75 -12.27 0.24 10.06
CA ALA A 75 -11.80 1.13 11.12
C ALA A 75 -10.62 0.49 11.85
N PRO A 76 -9.57 1.25 12.20
CA PRO A 76 -8.48 0.75 13.01
C PRO A 76 -8.96 0.28 14.38
N GLY A 77 -8.28 -0.73 14.93
CA GLY A 77 -8.48 -1.14 16.32
C GLY A 77 -8.00 -0.08 17.33
N ASP A 78 -8.27 -0.31 18.59
CA ASP A 78 -8.05 0.61 19.70
C ASP A 78 -6.68 0.48 20.39
N LYS A 79 -5.87 -0.54 20.02
CA LYS A 79 -4.51 -0.72 20.51
C LYS A 79 -3.52 -0.50 19.38
N TRP A 80 -2.70 0.52 19.52
CA TRP A 80 -1.76 0.95 18.51
C TRP A 80 -0.33 0.61 18.90
N PHE A 81 0.44 0.11 17.96
CA PHE A 81 1.87 -0.13 18.05
C PHE A 81 2.55 0.88 17.12
N VAL A 82 3.34 1.77 17.70
CA VAL A 82 3.96 2.88 16.96
C VAL A 82 5.46 2.81 17.11
N ASP A 83 6.14 2.94 15.99
CA ASP A 83 7.60 2.97 15.93
C ASP A 83 8.08 3.78 14.74
N GLU A 84 9.30 4.24 14.80
CA GLU A 84 9.98 4.80 13.67
C GLU A 84 11.21 3.99 13.29
N THR A 85 11.45 3.94 11.99
CA THR A 85 12.66 3.38 11.41
C THR A 85 13.30 4.41 10.50
N TYR A 86 14.48 4.10 9.98
CA TYR A 86 15.16 4.96 9.03
C TYR A 86 15.46 4.21 7.72
N VAL A 87 15.43 4.97 6.64
CA VAL A 87 15.68 4.50 5.28
C VAL A 87 16.64 5.46 4.58
N LYS A 88 17.59 4.95 3.82
CA LYS A 88 18.54 5.77 3.08
C LYS A 88 17.94 6.20 1.73
N VAL A 89 17.85 7.51 1.50
CA VAL A 89 17.35 8.11 0.26
C VAL A 89 18.41 9.05 -0.30
N ALA A 90 18.89 8.79 -1.51
CA ALA A 90 19.98 9.57 -2.13
C ALA A 90 21.19 9.81 -1.19
N GLY A 91 21.51 8.82 -0.36
CA GLY A 91 22.61 8.94 0.60
C GLY A 91 22.24 9.53 1.97
N GLN A 92 21.07 10.15 2.12
CA GLN A 92 20.61 10.75 3.37
C GLN A 92 19.69 9.83 4.17
N TRP A 93 19.76 9.86 5.51
CA TRP A 93 18.86 9.12 6.37
C TRP A 93 17.55 9.87 6.55
N ILE A 94 16.46 9.22 6.21
CA ILE A 94 15.08 9.71 6.32
C ILE A 94 14.33 8.80 7.28
N TYR A 95 13.52 9.37 8.16
CA TYR A 95 12.73 8.64 9.14
C TYR A 95 11.36 8.27 8.59
N LEU A 96 10.91 7.09 8.96
CA LEU A 96 9.62 6.54 8.59
C LEU A 96 8.87 6.15 9.87
N TYR A 97 7.87 6.95 10.24
CA TYR A 97 6.94 6.62 11.32
C TYR A 97 5.86 5.69 10.81
N ARG A 98 5.48 4.72 11.63
CA ARG A 98 4.43 3.76 11.32
C ARG A 98 3.62 3.42 12.55
N ALA A 99 2.28 3.33 12.38
CA ALA A 99 1.37 2.79 13.37
C ALA A 99 0.67 1.55 12.80
N VAL A 100 0.59 0.49 13.62
CA VAL A 100 -0.10 -0.76 13.31
C VAL A 100 -1.02 -1.09 14.48
N ASP A 101 -2.24 -1.57 14.23
CA ASP A 101 -3.15 -1.97 15.30
C ASP A 101 -2.93 -3.42 15.76
N GLN A 102 -3.70 -3.85 16.77
CA GLN A 102 -3.66 -5.22 17.31
C GLN A 102 -4.08 -6.29 16.28
N HIS A 103 -4.76 -5.92 15.21
CA HIS A 103 -5.17 -6.81 14.12
C HIS A 103 -4.14 -6.87 12.99
N GLY A 104 -3.07 -6.07 13.10
CA GLY A 104 -2.02 -5.96 12.09
C GLY A 104 -2.38 -5.02 10.93
N GLN A 105 -3.44 -4.21 11.06
CA GLN A 105 -3.74 -3.16 10.09
C GLN A 105 -2.72 -2.03 10.24
N VAL A 106 -2.07 -1.66 9.15
CA VAL A 106 -1.25 -0.46 9.13
C VAL A 106 -2.19 0.75 9.16
N ILE A 107 -2.20 1.49 10.26
CA ILE A 107 -3.07 2.65 10.47
C ILE A 107 -2.60 3.80 9.59
N ASP A 108 -1.33 4.15 9.73
CA ASP A 108 -0.71 5.22 8.98
C ASP A 108 0.81 5.03 8.81
N VAL A 109 1.38 5.70 7.81
CA VAL A 109 2.81 5.73 7.50
C VAL A 109 3.21 7.15 7.13
N MET A 110 4.18 7.75 7.83
CA MET A 110 4.66 9.10 7.55
C MET A 110 6.17 9.13 7.33
N VAL A 111 6.59 9.78 6.26
CA VAL A 111 8.01 10.04 5.94
C VAL A 111 8.38 11.43 6.44
N CYS A 112 9.43 11.52 7.24
CA CYS A 112 9.93 12.77 7.83
C CYS A 112 11.46 12.84 7.77
N GLU A 113 12.01 14.04 7.60
CA GLU A 113 13.45 14.26 7.59
C GLU A 113 14.06 14.32 8.99
N ARG A 114 13.22 14.52 10.01
CA ARG A 114 13.64 14.65 11.40
C ARG A 114 12.96 13.61 12.29
N ARG A 115 13.68 13.21 13.35
CA ARG A 115 13.17 12.41 14.46
C ARG A 115 13.10 13.32 15.71
N ASP A 116 12.02 14.05 15.83
CA ASP A 116 11.80 14.96 16.96
C ASP A 116 10.32 14.94 17.43
N GLY A 117 10.04 15.63 18.53
CA GLY A 117 8.68 15.71 19.09
C GLY A 117 7.67 16.37 18.14
N ALA A 118 8.10 17.26 17.26
CA ALA A 118 7.20 17.89 16.28
C ALA A 118 6.80 16.89 15.21
N ALA A 119 7.74 16.08 14.70
CA ALA A 119 7.46 14.99 13.76
C ALA A 119 6.54 13.94 14.38
N ALA A 120 6.79 13.52 15.63
CA ALA A 120 5.94 12.58 16.33
C ALA A 120 4.50 13.11 16.51
N ARG A 121 4.33 14.38 16.94
CA ARG A 121 2.99 15.01 17.02
C ARG A 121 2.28 15.04 15.69
N ALA A 122 2.96 15.47 14.64
CA ALA A 122 2.39 15.51 13.29
C ALA A 122 1.95 14.12 12.83
N PHE A 123 2.73 13.08 13.14
CA PHE A 123 2.38 11.70 12.84
C PHE A 123 1.13 11.26 13.60
N PHE A 124 1.07 11.41 14.93
CA PHE A 124 -0.09 11.03 15.72
C PHE A 124 -1.35 11.81 15.32
N ALA A 125 -1.24 13.13 15.13
CA ALA A 125 -2.37 13.96 14.70
C ALA A 125 -2.95 13.45 13.37
N ARG A 126 -2.10 13.02 12.44
CA ARG A 126 -2.54 12.44 11.16
C ARG A 126 -3.12 11.02 11.35
N ALA A 127 -2.49 10.17 12.14
CA ALA A 127 -2.98 8.83 12.39
C ALA A 127 -4.37 8.83 13.04
N LEU A 128 -4.63 9.77 13.95
CA LEU A 128 -5.93 9.95 14.60
C LEU A 128 -7.07 10.35 13.64
N THR A 129 -6.76 10.86 12.44
CA THR A 129 -7.80 11.13 11.43
C THR A 129 -8.38 9.88 10.79
N HIS A 130 -7.77 8.72 11.00
CA HIS A 130 -8.20 7.46 10.37
C HIS A 130 -9.22 6.67 11.18
N GLY A 131 -9.56 7.07 12.41
CA GLY A 131 -10.52 6.36 13.26
C GLY A 131 -10.66 6.93 14.66
N ALA A 132 -11.19 6.13 15.57
CA ALA A 132 -11.31 6.52 16.98
C ALA A 132 -9.95 6.63 17.65
N SER A 133 -9.88 7.45 18.70
CA SER A 133 -8.68 7.55 19.55
C SER A 133 -8.35 6.19 20.16
N PRO A 134 -7.06 5.80 20.21
CA PRO A 134 -6.65 4.55 20.82
C PRO A 134 -6.90 4.54 22.34
N VAL A 135 -7.18 3.37 22.86
CA VAL A 135 -7.21 3.11 24.33
C VAL A 135 -5.80 2.82 24.85
N GLU A 136 -4.95 2.27 23.97
CA GLU A 136 -3.59 1.89 24.32
C GLU A 136 -2.63 2.22 23.17
N VAL A 137 -1.49 2.81 23.51
CA VAL A 137 -0.41 3.10 22.58
C VAL A 137 0.88 2.48 23.08
N THR A 138 1.43 1.55 22.34
CA THR A 138 2.75 0.95 22.60
C THR A 138 3.79 1.63 21.73
N THR A 139 4.90 2.06 22.34
CA THR A 139 6.07 2.62 21.61
C THR A 139 7.36 2.01 22.14
N ASP A 140 8.48 2.33 21.48
CA ASP A 140 9.79 2.14 22.08
C ASP A 140 9.97 3.10 23.30
N ARG A 141 11.11 2.98 23.98
CA ARG A 141 11.45 3.80 25.15
C ARG A 141 12.01 5.19 24.82
N ALA A 142 11.81 5.67 23.60
CA ALA A 142 12.30 7.00 23.22
C ALA A 142 11.62 8.09 24.06
N PRO A 143 12.40 9.01 24.66
CA PRO A 143 11.89 9.98 25.62
C PRO A 143 10.93 11.02 25.03
N ILE A 144 10.77 11.06 23.72
CA ILE A 144 9.85 11.98 23.04
C ILE A 144 8.37 11.53 23.15
N TYR A 145 8.10 10.24 23.24
CA TYR A 145 6.75 9.69 23.14
C TYR A 145 5.85 9.99 24.35
N PRO A 146 6.28 9.87 25.62
CA PRO A 146 5.38 10.11 26.76
C PRO A 146 4.66 11.45 26.65
N ARG A 147 5.43 12.53 26.47
CA ARG A 147 4.89 13.88 26.36
C ARG A 147 3.98 14.04 25.13
N VAL A 148 4.36 13.49 23.99
CA VAL A 148 3.55 13.59 22.77
C VAL A 148 2.22 12.84 22.92
N ILE A 149 2.22 11.65 23.52
CA ILE A 149 1.01 10.87 23.75
C ILE A 149 0.08 11.58 24.73
N ASP A 150 0.61 12.13 25.82
CA ASP A 150 -0.16 12.93 26.79
C ASP A 150 -0.83 14.16 26.12
N GLU A 151 -0.16 14.78 25.14
CA GLU A 151 -0.69 15.93 24.41
C GLU A 151 -1.76 15.55 23.37
N VAL A 152 -1.58 14.45 22.62
CA VAL A 152 -2.42 14.12 21.44
C VAL A 152 -3.45 13.03 21.70
N ALA A 153 -3.24 12.16 22.67
CA ALA A 153 -4.13 11.07 23.06
C ALA A 153 -4.17 10.91 24.60
N PRO A 154 -4.63 11.92 25.35
CA PRO A 154 -4.51 11.97 26.81
C PRO A 154 -5.27 10.85 27.54
N THR A 155 -6.22 10.19 26.88
CA THR A 155 -6.98 9.06 27.43
C THR A 155 -6.33 7.72 27.16
N ALA A 156 -5.31 7.68 26.32
CA ALA A 156 -4.65 6.43 25.94
C ALA A 156 -3.64 6.00 27.02
N ARG A 157 -3.63 4.71 27.35
CA ARG A 157 -2.59 4.13 28.19
C ARG A 157 -1.31 3.97 27.37
N HIS A 158 -0.21 4.61 27.79
CA HIS A 158 1.10 4.43 27.18
C HIS A 158 1.80 3.17 27.73
N VAL A 159 2.22 2.27 26.85
CA VAL A 159 2.88 1.00 27.15
C VAL A 159 4.31 0.99 26.62
N LEU A 160 5.27 0.60 27.48
CA LEU A 160 6.72 0.58 27.19
C LEU A 160 7.30 -0.83 27.41
N GLU A 161 6.49 -1.87 27.27
CA GLU A 161 6.93 -3.25 27.52
C GLU A 161 7.93 -3.70 26.45
N GLN A 162 8.95 -4.43 26.91
CA GLN A 162 9.94 -5.03 26.02
C GLN A 162 9.26 -6.05 25.10
N TYR A 163 9.60 -6.04 23.81
CA TYR A 163 9.02 -6.89 22.76
C TYR A 163 7.53 -6.65 22.42
N ALA A 164 6.84 -5.76 23.11
CA ALA A 164 5.45 -5.44 22.76
C ALA A 164 5.33 -4.83 21.36
N ASN A 165 6.40 -4.19 20.86
CA ASN A 165 6.43 -3.48 19.58
C ASN A 165 6.86 -4.33 18.37
N ASN A 166 7.08 -5.65 18.54
CA ASN A 166 7.54 -6.56 17.47
C ASN A 166 6.65 -6.56 16.22
N ARG A 167 5.37 -6.20 16.35
CA ARG A 167 4.42 -6.14 15.22
C ARG A 167 4.81 -5.07 14.21
N VAL A 168 5.14 -3.87 14.69
CA VAL A 168 5.54 -2.76 13.82
C VAL A 168 6.95 -2.96 13.29
N GLU A 169 7.85 -3.54 14.10
CA GLU A 169 9.20 -3.89 13.68
C GLU A 169 9.18 -4.87 12.50
N ALA A 170 8.39 -5.95 12.59
CA ALA A 170 8.22 -6.91 11.51
C ALA A 170 7.67 -6.27 10.22
N ASP A 171 6.87 -5.22 10.35
CA ASP A 171 6.33 -4.48 9.20
C ASP A 171 7.37 -3.53 8.58
N HIS A 172 8.24 -2.96 9.39
CA HIS A 172 9.43 -2.21 8.93
C HIS A 172 10.38 -3.11 8.14
N ASP A 173 10.67 -4.31 8.64
CA ASP A 173 11.56 -5.27 7.99
C ASP A 173 11.03 -5.72 6.63
N ARG A 174 9.72 -5.95 6.51
CA ARG A 174 9.08 -6.25 5.21
C ARG A 174 9.23 -5.13 4.20
N LEU A 175 9.16 -3.86 4.63
CA LEU A 175 9.42 -2.73 3.76
C LEU A 175 10.91 -2.65 3.38
N LYS A 176 11.81 -2.78 4.36
CA LYS A 176 13.25 -2.72 4.14
C LYS A 176 13.73 -3.82 3.20
N ALA A 177 13.23 -5.04 3.32
CA ALA A 177 13.57 -6.18 2.46
C ALA A 177 13.28 -5.93 0.97
N ARG A 178 12.41 -4.97 0.64
CA ARG A 178 12.10 -4.61 -0.75
C ARG A 178 13.07 -3.61 -1.37
N LEU A 179 13.77 -2.82 -0.56
CA LEU A 179 14.59 -1.73 -1.05
C LEU A 179 15.83 -2.18 -1.84
N PRO A 180 16.56 -3.24 -1.46
CA PRO A 180 17.71 -3.72 -2.22
C PRO A 180 17.36 -4.15 -3.66
N PRO A 181 16.35 -5.00 -3.91
CA PRO A 181 15.93 -5.36 -5.28
C PRO A 181 15.48 -4.13 -6.11
N MET A 182 14.86 -3.15 -5.48
CA MET A 182 14.44 -1.90 -6.12
C MET A 182 15.62 -0.95 -6.43
N ARG A 183 16.87 -1.35 -6.13
CA ARG A 183 18.10 -0.56 -6.28
C ARG A 183 18.10 0.77 -5.51
N GLY A 184 17.41 0.79 -4.35
CA GLY A 184 17.32 1.91 -3.45
C GLY A 184 16.38 3.03 -3.92
N LEU A 185 16.27 4.05 -3.09
CA LEU A 185 15.39 5.20 -3.29
C LEU A 185 16.21 6.44 -3.62
N LYS A 186 15.79 7.18 -4.64
CA LYS A 186 16.49 8.39 -5.10
C LYS A 186 15.81 9.69 -4.67
N THR A 187 14.52 9.65 -4.30
CA THR A 187 13.75 10.82 -3.88
C THR A 187 12.86 10.51 -2.70
N ILE A 188 12.59 11.52 -1.86
CA ILE A 188 11.65 11.42 -0.73
C ILE A 188 10.23 11.15 -1.24
N THR A 189 9.86 11.73 -2.38
CA THR A 189 8.55 11.48 -3.02
C THR A 189 8.38 10.00 -3.34
N SER A 190 9.40 9.35 -3.94
CA SER A 190 9.35 7.92 -4.21
C SER A 190 9.25 7.09 -2.91
N LEU A 191 9.96 7.49 -1.83
CA LEU A 191 9.81 6.83 -0.53
C LEU A 191 8.37 6.95 0.00
N ARG A 192 7.76 8.14 -0.07
CA ARG A 192 6.37 8.36 0.36
C ARG A 192 5.41 7.46 -0.40
N THR A 193 5.52 7.43 -1.73
CA THR A 193 4.69 6.58 -2.59
C THR A 193 4.87 5.10 -2.27
N VAL A 194 6.12 4.62 -2.17
CA VAL A 194 6.41 3.21 -1.88
C VAL A 194 5.95 2.82 -0.48
N ALA A 195 6.17 3.66 0.52
CA ALA A 195 5.77 3.38 1.90
C ALA A 195 4.24 3.32 2.05
N ALA A 196 3.52 4.27 1.47
CA ALA A 196 2.05 4.29 1.47
C ALA A 196 1.47 3.11 0.66
N GLY A 197 2.01 2.86 -0.54
CA GLY A 197 1.58 1.75 -1.38
C GLY A 197 1.87 0.38 -0.75
N HIS A 198 3.01 0.23 -0.07
CA HIS A 198 3.31 -0.99 0.69
C HIS A 198 2.31 -1.20 1.84
N ALA A 199 2.01 -0.16 2.63
CA ALA A 199 1.00 -0.23 3.68
C ALA A 199 -0.37 -0.62 3.12
N PHE A 200 -0.79 -0.01 2.03
CA PHE A 200 -2.03 -0.33 1.33
C PHE A 200 -2.09 -1.80 0.90
N VAL A 201 -1.07 -2.30 0.21
CA VAL A 201 -1.01 -3.70 -0.24
C VAL A 201 -0.95 -4.67 0.95
N GLN A 202 -0.27 -4.34 2.05
CA GLN A 202 -0.27 -5.16 3.26
C GLN A 202 -1.66 -5.24 3.88
N ASN A 203 -2.37 -4.13 3.99
CA ASN A 203 -3.73 -4.09 4.52
C ASN A 203 -4.71 -4.88 3.64
N LEU A 204 -4.61 -4.77 2.31
CA LEU A 204 -5.40 -5.60 1.38
C LEU A 204 -5.16 -7.09 1.62
N ARG A 205 -3.91 -7.51 1.74
CA ARG A 205 -3.53 -8.92 1.94
C ARG A 205 -3.96 -9.49 3.28
N ARG A 206 -4.07 -8.64 4.29
CA ARG A 206 -4.52 -9.01 5.64
C ARG A 206 -6.04 -8.94 5.80
N GLY A 207 -6.77 -8.57 4.74
CA GLY A 207 -8.24 -8.51 4.76
C GLY A 207 -8.81 -7.28 5.47
N HIS A 208 -8.06 -6.18 5.56
CA HIS A 208 -8.51 -4.93 6.20
C HIS A 208 -9.30 -4.00 5.27
N TYR A 209 -9.90 -4.57 4.22
CA TYR A 209 -10.81 -3.88 3.32
C TYR A 209 -12.03 -4.75 3.06
N GLU A 210 -13.20 -4.14 3.07
CA GLU A 210 -14.43 -4.81 2.63
C GLU A 210 -14.35 -5.10 1.12
N THR A 211 -14.35 -6.37 0.75
CA THR A 211 -14.36 -6.80 -0.66
C THR A 211 -15.77 -6.98 -1.21
N THR A 212 -16.80 -6.65 -0.43
CA THR A 212 -18.20 -6.90 -0.72
C THR A 212 -18.91 -5.74 -1.43
N SER A 213 -20.08 -6.03 -1.98
CA SER A 213 -21.00 -5.27 -2.84
C SER A 213 -21.21 -3.77 -2.56
N LYS A 214 -20.92 -3.27 -1.37
CA LYS A 214 -20.99 -1.83 -1.05
C LYS A 214 -20.00 -0.98 -1.87
N TRP A 215 -18.84 -1.56 -2.17
CA TRP A 215 -17.81 -0.89 -2.98
C TRP A 215 -18.26 -0.76 -4.43
N ILE A 216 -19.01 -1.76 -4.93
CA ILE A 216 -19.60 -1.79 -6.27
C ILE A 216 -20.73 -0.76 -6.39
N SER A 217 -21.47 -0.50 -5.31
CA SER A 217 -22.63 0.40 -5.35
C SER A 217 -22.29 1.89 -5.14
N SER A 218 -21.19 2.22 -4.45
CA SER A 218 -20.78 3.62 -4.24
C SER A 218 -20.03 4.22 -5.44
N THR A 219 -19.44 3.37 -6.29
CA THR A 219 -18.81 3.76 -7.56
C THR A 219 -19.73 3.64 -8.77
N ALA A 220 -21.04 3.47 -8.55
CA ALA A 220 -22.06 3.23 -9.58
C ALA A 220 -22.27 4.38 -10.59
N CYS A 221 -21.42 5.42 -10.59
CA CYS A 221 -21.37 6.39 -11.70
C CYS A 221 -20.32 6.03 -12.78
N GLU A 222 -19.44 5.01 -12.53
CA GLU A 222 -18.50 4.50 -13.53
C GLU A 222 -18.46 2.98 -13.40
N SER A 223 -18.89 2.28 -14.40
CA SER A 223 -19.09 0.83 -14.62
C SER A 223 -18.58 -0.12 -13.50
N PRO A 224 -19.45 -0.89 -12.87
CA PRO A 224 -19.18 -1.67 -11.65
C PRO A 224 -18.17 -2.82 -11.81
N SER A 225 -17.79 -3.17 -13.04
CA SER A 225 -16.90 -4.29 -13.31
C SER A 225 -15.41 -4.00 -13.10
N THR A 226 -14.97 -2.75 -13.30
CA THR A 226 -13.54 -2.41 -13.33
C THR A 226 -12.95 -2.31 -11.94
N THR A 227 -13.68 -1.76 -10.99
CA THR A 227 -13.17 -1.51 -9.65
C THR A 227 -13.11 -2.77 -8.80
N SER A 228 -14.09 -3.68 -8.95
CA SER A 228 -14.05 -5.00 -8.32
C SER A 228 -12.89 -5.86 -8.85
N ARG A 229 -12.58 -5.75 -10.16
CA ARG A 229 -11.41 -6.41 -10.74
C ARG A 229 -10.09 -5.86 -10.20
N VAL A 230 -9.97 -4.53 -10.09
CA VAL A 230 -8.75 -3.90 -9.56
C VAL A 230 -8.47 -4.38 -8.14
N VAL A 231 -9.49 -4.49 -7.28
CA VAL A 231 -9.30 -4.98 -5.90
C VAL A 231 -8.98 -6.48 -5.88
N SER A 232 -9.67 -7.31 -6.68
CA SER A 232 -9.37 -8.75 -6.76
C SER A 232 -7.97 -9.03 -7.31
N ASP A 233 -7.55 -8.25 -8.32
CA ASP A 233 -6.20 -8.32 -8.86
C ASP A 233 -5.15 -7.84 -7.85
N LEU A 234 -5.50 -6.86 -7.02
CA LEU A 234 -4.63 -6.38 -5.93
C LEU A 234 -4.49 -7.38 -4.77
N THR A 235 -5.51 -8.20 -4.47
CA THR A 235 -5.45 -9.19 -3.37
C THR A 235 -4.85 -10.54 -3.77
N GLY A 236 -4.85 -10.87 -5.06
CA GLY A 236 -4.40 -12.19 -5.55
C GLY A 236 -5.34 -13.34 -5.19
N THR A 237 -6.55 -13.02 -4.69
CA THR A 237 -7.58 -14.03 -4.37
C THR A 237 -8.49 -14.23 -5.58
N ARG A 238 -8.10 -15.07 -6.55
CA ARG A 238 -9.04 -15.59 -7.55
C ARG A 238 -9.84 -16.72 -6.93
N ARG A 239 -11.14 -16.52 -6.73
CA ARG A 239 -12.11 -17.62 -6.76
C ARG A 239 -12.47 -17.89 -8.23
N PRO A 240 -12.59 -19.14 -8.67
CA PRO A 240 -13.06 -19.43 -10.01
C PRO A 240 -14.57 -19.14 -10.09
N ALA A 241 -14.94 -18.05 -10.77
CA ALA A 241 -16.31 -17.81 -11.19
C ALA A 241 -16.38 -18.10 -12.70
N GLY A 242 -17.37 -18.90 -13.09
CA GLY A 242 -17.53 -19.45 -14.40
C GLY A 242 -17.67 -18.45 -15.53
N ARG A 243 -17.17 -18.88 -16.68
CA ARG A 243 -17.42 -18.44 -18.06
C ARG A 243 -17.64 -16.94 -18.28
N ALA A 244 -16.56 -16.25 -18.65
CA ALA A 244 -16.61 -15.10 -19.54
C ALA A 244 -15.28 -15.01 -20.30
N ALA A 245 -15.41 -15.00 -21.62
CA ALA A 245 -14.48 -14.64 -22.68
C ALA A 245 -12.97 -14.85 -22.46
N ALA A 246 -12.48 -15.84 -23.20
CA ALA A 246 -11.09 -16.22 -23.33
C ALA A 246 -10.21 -15.07 -23.84
N TRP A 247 -9.32 -14.58 -22.98
CA TRP A 247 -7.99 -14.22 -23.41
C TRP A 247 -7.18 -15.50 -23.36
N SER A 248 -6.88 -16.09 -24.52
CA SER A 248 -5.90 -17.17 -24.61
C SER A 248 -4.52 -16.60 -24.31
N ILE A 249 -4.19 -16.53 -23.04
CA ILE A 249 -2.81 -16.52 -22.59
C ILE A 249 -2.46 -18.01 -22.44
N ASN A 250 -1.60 -18.50 -23.33
CA ASN A 250 -0.99 -19.81 -23.19
C ASN A 250 -0.33 -19.92 -21.82
N ALA A 251 -1.04 -20.50 -20.87
CA ALA A 251 -0.54 -20.83 -19.54
C ALA A 251 0.14 -22.21 -19.63
N THR A 252 1.35 -22.23 -20.17
CA THR A 252 2.25 -23.38 -20.04
C THR A 252 3.66 -22.87 -19.77
N ALA A 253 3.86 -22.46 -18.52
CA ALA A 253 5.18 -22.45 -17.91
C ALA A 253 5.02 -22.84 -16.43
N PRO A 254 5.81 -23.80 -15.93
CA PRO A 254 5.67 -24.29 -14.57
C PRO A 254 6.07 -23.22 -13.55
N PHE A 255 5.28 -23.12 -12.49
CA PHE A 255 5.62 -22.43 -11.26
C PHE A 255 6.92 -23.02 -10.72
N MET A 256 8.02 -22.28 -10.73
CA MET A 256 9.14 -22.53 -9.84
C MET A 256 8.84 -21.85 -8.50
N GLU A 257 8.66 -22.65 -7.46
CA GLU A 257 8.78 -22.25 -6.06
C GLU A 257 10.22 -21.82 -5.79
N PHE A 258 10.38 -20.63 -5.25
CA PHE A 258 11.49 -20.20 -4.43
C PHE A 258 10.97 -19.46 -3.19
#